data_ded4a81d56aece24a08302d6bf7982c9
#
_entry.id   ded4a81d56aece24a08302d6bf7982c9
#
_cell.length_a   1.000
_cell.length_b   1.000
_cell.length_c   1.000
_cell.angle_alpha   90.00
_cell.angle_beta   90.00
_cell.angle_gamma   90.00
#
_symmetry.space_group_name_H-M   'P 1'
#
loop_
_entity.id
_entity.type
_entity.pdbx_description
1 polymer ?
#
loop_
_entity_poly.entity_id
_entity_poly.type
_entity_poly.pdbx_seq_one_letter_code
_entity_poly.pdbx_strand_id
1 'polypeptide(L)'
;MNDGSMGPGRMSTGSISSGSIGADSLVVGQVVAEAEFSLSRDCLVRYAGASGDFNPIHYRDDVAQSVGLPGVLAHGMLTMGIAVQPVVDWIGDPGKILDYQVRFTRPVLVDAAEGAVVTILATVGALDTETNVARIDLTVTFGGVTVLGKAQVRVSLA
;
A
#
# COMPACT_ATOMS: atom_id res chain seq x y z
N MET A 1 9.12 33.42 -5.60
CA MET A 1 8.68 32.25 -6.39
C MET A 1 9.52 31.09 -5.90
N ASN A 2 8.96 30.31 -5.01
CA ASN A 2 9.66 29.18 -4.39
C ASN A 2 9.12 27.91 -5.06
N ASP A 3 9.96 27.25 -5.86
CA ASP A 3 9.67 25.99 -6.52
C ASP A 3 9.59 24.88 -5.48
N GLY A 4 8.38 24.59 -5.05
CA GLY A 4 8.06 23.50 -4.15
C GLY A 4 7.88 22.17 -4.88
N SER A 5 8.93 21.68 -5.53
CA SER A 5 8.97 20.30 -6.02
C SER A 5 9.03 19.34 -4.83
N MET A 6 7.86 18.91 -4.33
CA MET A 6 7.79 17.74 -3.46
C MET A 6 7.97 16.49 -4.33
N GLY A 7 9.18 15.94 -4.28
CA GLY A 7 9.49 14.63 -4.87
C GLY A 7 8.74 13.50 -4.17
N PRO A 8 8.57 12.34 -4.84
CA PRO A 8 7.89 11.17 -4.28
C PRO A 8 8.61 10.69 -3.01
N GLY A 9 7.83 10.25 -2.03
CA GLY A 9 8.26 9.85 -0.70
C GLY A 9 9.51 8.97 -0.71
N ARG A 10 10.41 9.26 0.23
CA ARG A 10 11.71 8.61 0.37
C ARG A 10 11.53 7.17 0.81
N MET A 11 11.76 6.23 -0.11
CA MET A 11 11.90 4.81 0.22
C MET A 11 13.18 4.60 1.05
N SER A 12 13.05 4.04 2.24
CA SER A 12 14.15 3.40 2.94
C SER A 12 14.19 1.95 2.50
N THR A 13 14.78 1.68 1.34
CA THR A 13 15.04 0.31 0.90
C THR A 13 16.36 -0.15 1.53
N GLY A 14 16.29 -1.13 2.40
CA GLY A 14 17.46 -1.95 2.72
C GLY A 14 17.95 -2.59 1.41
N SER A 15 19.16 -2.24 0.98
CA SER A 15 19.78 -2.76 -0.23
C SER A 15 19.95 -4.27 -0.13
N ILE A 16 19.08 -5.03 -0.80
CA ILE A 16 19.28 -6.46 -1.02
C ILE A 16 19.85 -6.61 -2.43
N SER A 17 21.03 -7.25 -2.53
CA SER A 17 21.68 -7.59 -3.79
C SER A 17 20.75 -8.43 -4.67
N SER A 18 20.77 -8.21 -5.98
CA SER A 18 20.01 -8.91 -7.01
C SER A 18 20.41 -10.39 -7.18
N GLY A 19 20.20 -11.21 -6.14
CA GLY A 19 20.22 -12.65 -6.21
C GLY A 19 18.78 -13.15 -6.25
N SER A 20 18.50 -14.27 -6.94
CA SER A 20 17.17 -14.91 -6.89
C SER A 20 16.82 -15.23 -5.44
N ILE A 21 15.68 -14.72 -4.97
CA ILE A 21 15.18 -14.97 -3.61
C ILE A 21 14.50 -16.35 -3.65
N GLY A 22 15.16 -17.37 -3.07
CA GLY A 22 14.55 -18.71 -2.93
C GLY A 22 13.81 -18.87 -1.60
N ALA A 23 12.86 -19.80 -1.53
CA ALA A 23 12.10 -20.09 -0.32
C ALA A 23 13.01 -20.48 0.86
N ASP A 24 14.13 -21.16 0.59
CA ASP A 24 15.12 -21.59 1.60
C ASP A 24 15.88 -20.43 2.27
N SER A 25 15.84 -19.22 1.65
CA SER A 25 16.48 -18.02 2.19
C SER A 25 15.55 -17.16 3.07
N LEU A 26 14.28 -17.54 3.18
CA LEU A 26 13.25 -16.80 3.92
C LEU A 26 12.82 -17.55 5.17
N VAL A 27 12.38 -16.81 6.18
CA VAL A 27 11.84 -17.35 7.43
C VAL A 27 10.47 -16.74 7.71
N VAL A 28 9.51 -17.57 8.12
CA VAL A 28 8.20 -17.10 8.56
C VAL A 28 8.36 -16.11 9.72
N GLY A 29 7.69 -14.97 9.65
CA GLY A 29 7.85 -13.83 10.57
C GLY A 29 8.91 -12.81 10.14
N GLN A 30 9.72 -13.10 9.13
CA GLN A 30 10.70 -12.14 8.60
C GLN A 30 10.00 -10.95 7.95
N VAL A 31 10.43 -9.75 8.32
CA VAL A 31 10.05 -8.52 7.60
C VAL A 31 10.84 -8.45 6.30
N VAL A 32 10.16 -8.32 5.19
CA VAL A 32 10.76 -8.26 3.85
C VAL A 32 10.73 -6.86 3.25
N ALA A 33 9.76 -6.04 3.66
CA ALA A 33 9.69 -4.64 3.25
C ALA A 33 8.93 -3.80 4.28
N GLU A 34 9.28 -2.52 4.34
CA GLU A 34 8.59 -1.50 5.12
C GLU A 34 8.55 -0.21 4.30
N ALA A 35 7.42 0.49 4.29
CA ALA A 35 7.26 1.75 3.58
C ALA A 35 6.23 2.66 4.22
N GLU A 36 6.38 3.96 3.96
CA GLU A 36 5.38 4.98 4.26
C GLU A 36 4.99 5.71 2.97
N PHE A 37 3.69 5.90 2.78
CA PHE A 37 3.13 6.62 1.65
C PHE A 37 2.35 7.84 2.12
N SER A 38 2.76 9.01 1.64
CA SER A 38 2.02 10.25 1.85
C SER A 38 0.95 10.42 0.77
N LEU A 39 -0.30 10.59 1.18
CA LEU A 39 -1.44 10.83 0.32
C LEU A 39 -1.89 12.28 0.49
N SER A 40 -1.78 13.09 -0.55
CA SER A 40 -2.35 14.44 -0.62
C SER A 40 -3.70 14.42 -1.34
N ARG A 41 -4.48 15.51 -1.21
CA ARG A 41 -5.72 15.70 -1.99
C ARG A 41 -5.46 15.65 -3.50
N ASP A 42 -4.33 16.17 -3.98
CA ASP A 42 -3.93 16.10 -5.39
C ASP A 42 -3.71 14.66 -5.86
N CYS A 43 -3.18 13.81 -5.00
CA CYS A 43 -3.03 12.38 -5.30
C CYS A 43 -4.39 11.73 -5.55
N LEU A 44 -5.41 12.07 -4.74
CA LEU A 44 -6.76 11.53 -4.91
C LEU A 44 -7.41 11.99 -6.21
N VAL A 45 -7.25 13.27 -6.58
CA VAL A 45 -7.76 13.82 -7.84
C VAL A 45 -7.10 13.13 -9.05
N ARG A 46 -5.79 12.94 -9.00
CA ARG A 46 -5.06 12.21 -10.06
C ARG A 46 -5.53 10.76 -10.16
N TYR A 47 -5.74 10.10 -9.04
CA TYR A 47 -6.25 8.73 -9.03
C TYR A 47 -7.67 8.65 -9.57
N ALA A 48 -8.57 9.60 -9.24
CA ALA A 48 -9.90 9.68 -9.83
C ALA A 48 -9.85 9.74 -11.36
N GLY A 49 -8.95 10.58 -11.90
CA GLY A 49 -8.74 10.68 -13.35
C GLY A 49 -8.18 9.41 -13.99
N ALA A 50 -7.27 8.72 -13.30
CA ALA A 50 -6.65 7.49 -13.81
C ALA A 50 -7.58 6.28 -13.72
N SER A 51 -8.37 6.16 -12.65
CA SER A 51 -9.25 5.01 -12.39
C SER A 51 -10.67 5.17 -12.96
N GLY A 52 -11.10 6.42 -13.22
CA GLY A 52 -12.48 6.74 -13.56
C GLY A 52 -13.43 6.78 -12.35
N ASP A 53 -12.91 6.63 -11.13
CA ASP A 53 -13.70 6.74 -9.91
C ASP A 53 -13.79 8.19 -9.45
N PHE A 54 -14.78 8.89 -9.95
CA PHE A 54 -15.10 10.27 -9.62
C PHE A 54 -16.15 10.41 -8.51
N ASN A 55 -16.25 9.44 -7.60
CA ASN A 55 -17.12 9.59 -6.45
C ASN A 55 -16.66 10.80 -5.61
N PRO A 56 -17.53 11.83 -5.41
CA PRO A 56 -17.13 13.09 -4.80
C PRO A 56 -16.72 13.01 -3.33
N ILE A 57 -16.98 11.89 -2.64
CA ILE A 57 -16.46 11.66 -1.29
C ILE A 57 -14.93 11.64 -1.23
N HIS A 58 -14.27 11.49 -2.37
CA HIS A 58 -12.80 11.43 -2.50
C HIS A 58 -12.15 12.78 -2.80
N TYR A 59 -12.95 13.87 -2.98
CA TYR A 59 -12.39 15.21 -3.28
C TYR A 59 -13.27 16.39 -2.81
N ARG A 60 -14.48 16.13 -2.23
CA ARG A 60 -15.38 17.17 -1.73
C ARG A 60 -15.76 16.90 -0.28
N ASP A 61 -15.31 17.79 0.63
CA ASP A 61 -15.62 17.67 2.06
C ASP A 61 -17.10 17.83 2.36
N ASP A 62 -17.79 18.76 1.68
CA ASP A 62 -19.22 18.99 1.83
C ASP A 62 -20.06 17.76 1.49
N VAL A 63 -19.67 17.02 0.45
CA VAL A 63 -20.34 15.77 0.07
C VAL A 63 -20.01 14.65 1.05
N ALA A 64 -18.74 14.49 1.42
CA ALA A 64 -18.34 13.49 2.42
C ALA A 64 -19.11 13.69 3.73
N GLN A 65 -19.19 14.92 4.23
CA GLN A 65 -19.94 15.26 5.46
C GLN A 65 -21.45 15.03 5.31
N SER A 66 -22.04 15.32 4.15
CA SER A 66 -23.48 15.12 3.92
C SER A 66 -23.91 13.65 4.00
N VAL A 67 -22.97 12.72 3.79
CA VAL A 67 -23.21 11.25 3.94
C VAL A 67 -22.67 10.68 5.26
N GLY A 68 -22.33 11.55 6.22
CA GLY A 68 -21.91 11.16 7.58
C GLY A 68 -20.44 10.79 7.72
N LEU A 69 -19.60 11.10 6.72
CA LEU A 69 -18.16 10.92 6.82
C LEU A 69 -17.52 12.16 7.46
N PRO A 70 -16.41 12.00 8.21
CA PRO A 70 -15.76 13.14 8.88
C PRO A 70 -15.02 14.07 7.91
N GLY A 71 -14.76 13.64 6.68
CA GLY A 71 -14.06 14.39 5.64
C GLY A 71 -13.76 13.51 4.43
N VAL A 72 -12.96 14.02 3.51
CA VAL A 72 -12.56 13.31 2.29
C VAL A 72 -11.75 12.05 2.62
N LEU A 73 -12.08 10.95 1.93
CA LEU A 73 -11.43 9.66 2.06
C LEU A 73 -10.52 9.36 0.88
N ALA A 74 -9.41 8.65 1.13
CA ALA A 74 -8.69 7.98 0.05
C ALA A 74 -9.55 6.90 -0.61
N HIS A 75 -9.39 6.72 -1.93
CA HIS A 75 -10.00 5.58 -2.62
C HIS A 75 -9.47 4.28 -2.02
N GLY A 76 -10.35 3.33 -1.74
CA GLY A 76 -9.96 2.03 -1.21
C GLY A 76 -8.97 1.32 -2.15
N MET A 77 -9.23 1.35 -3.44
CA MET A 77 -8.36 0.73 -4.45
C MET A 77 -6.99 1.41 -4.57
N LEU A 78 -6.89 2.73 -4.33
CA LEU A 78 -5.60 3.41 -4.21
C LEU A 78 -4.83 2.89 -3.00
N THR A 79 -5.49 2.79 -1.83
CA THR A 79 -4.88 2.24 -0.61
C THR A 79 -4.42 0.80 -0.82
N MET A 80 -5.21 -0.03 -1.51
CA MET A 80 -4.83 -1.39 -1.89
C MET A 80 -3.61 -1.40 -2.80
N GLY A 81 -3.56 -0.54 -3.82
CA GLY A 81 -2.46 -0.46 -4.78
C GLY A 81 -1.13 -0.03 -4.14
N ILE A 82 -1.14 1.01 -3.29
CA ILE A 82 0.10 1.43 -2.59
C ILE A 82 0.56 0.39 -1.57
N ALA A 83 -0.35 -0.38 -0.99
CA ALA A 83 -0.02 -1.37 0.03
C ALA A 83 0.78 -2.56 -0.53
N VAL A 84 0.60 -2.94 -1.79
CA VAL A 84 1.36 -4.01 -2.42
C VAL A 84 2.70 -3.55 -2.99
N GLN A 85 2.88 -2.25 -3.21
CA GLN A 85 4.08 -1.71 -3.88
C GLN A 85 5.40 -2.12 -3.21
N PRO A 86 5.54 -2.11 -1.86
CA PRO A 86 6.78 -2.56 -1.22
C PRO A 86 7.11 -4.03 -1.51
N VAL A 87 6.10 -4.88 -1.70
CA VAL A 87 6.31 -6.29 -2.06
C VAL A 87 6.76 -6.42 -3.52
N VAL A 88 6.16 -5.62 -4.43
CA VAL A 88 6.57 -5.57 -5.85
C VAL A 88 8.04 -5.12 -5.97
N ASP A 89 8.42 -4.08 -5.20
CA ASP A 89 9.78 -3.55 -5.19
C ASP A 89 10.77 -4.57 -4.60
N TRP A 90 10.38 -5.27 -3.53
CA TRP A 90 11.18 -6.31 -2.90
C TRP A 90 11.43 -7.50 -3.83
N ILE A 91 10.38 -8.01 -4.50
CA ILE A 91 10.52 -9.17 -5.40
C ILE A 91 11.17 -8.79 -6.75
N GLY A 92 11.13 -7.50 -7.12
CA GLY A 92 11.79 -6.94 -8.30
C GLY A 92 11.11 -7.25 -9.63
N ASP A 93 10.08 -8.10 -9.64
CA ASP A 93 9.30 -8.47 -10.84
C ASP A 93 7.81 -8.55 -10.50
N PRO A 94 6.96 -7.62 -10.99
CA PRO A 94 5.53 -7.65 -10.74
C PRO A 94 4.84 -8.91 -11.31
N GLY A 95 5.43 -9.57 -12.31
CA GLY A 95 4.92 -10.83 -12.87
C GLY A 95 4.98 -12.00 -11.89
N LYS A 96 5.75 -11.88 -10.80
CA LYS A 96 5.81 -12.86 -9.72
C LYS A 96 4.68 -12.74 -8.71
N ILE A 97 3.85 -11.71 -8.76
CA ILE A 97 2.64 -11.60 -7.92
C ILE A 97 1.58 -12.53 -8.48
N LEU A 98 1.26 -13.58 -7.74
CA LEU A 98 0.31 -14.61 -8.14
C LEU A 98 -1.12 -14.28 -7.73
N ASP A 99 -1.28 -13.66 -6.55
CA ASP A 99 -2.57 -13.32 -5.97
C ASP A 99 -2.40 -12.21 -4.95
N TYR A 100 -3.39 -11.33 -4.86
CA TYR A 100 -3.45 -10.28 -3.84
C TYR A 100 -4.87 -10.06 -3.38
N GLN A 101 -5.11 -10.20 -2.08
CA GLN A 101 -6.42 -10.00 -1.47
C GLN A 101 -6.36 -9.09 -0.25
N VAL A 102 -7.42 -8.31 -0.07
CA VAL A 102 -7.59 -7.44 1.10
C VAL A 102 -9.05 -7.41 1.54
N ARG A 103 -9.26 -7.00 2.80
CA ARG A 103 -10.55 -6.55 3.30
C ARG A 103 -10.42 -5.10 3.73
N PHE A 104 -11.20 -4.20 3.16
CA PHE A 104 -11.29 -2.82 3.62
C PHE A 104 -11.98 -2.78 4.98
N THR A 105 -11.29 -2.29 6.01
CA THR A 105 -11.79 -2.32 7.40
C THR A 105 -12.09 -0.92 7.93
N ARG A 106 -11.29 0.07 7.55
CA ARG A 106 -11.45 1.46 7.98
C ARG A 106 -11.05 2.42 6.86
N PRO A 107 -11.67 3.60 6.79
CA PRO A 107 -11.29 4.63 5.84
C PRO A 107 -9.93 5.25 6.20
N VAL A 108 -9.23 5.74 5.19
CA VAL A 108 -8.08 6.65 5.33
C VAL A 108 -8.59 8.06 5.05
N LEU A 109 -8.69 8.87 6.09
CA LEU A 109 -9.05 10.28 5.98
C LEU A 109 -7.85 11.06 5.45
N VAL A 110 -8.08 11.92 4.45
CA VAL A 110 -7.03 12.74 3.86
C VAL A 110 -7.31 14.20 4.17
N ASP A 111 -6.58 14.75 5.13
CA ASP A 111 -6.69 16.15 5.50
C ASP A 111 -6.32 17.07 4.32
N ALA A 112 -6.92 18.26 4.26
CA ALA A 112 -6.71 19.20 3.15
C ALA A 112 -5.31 19.81 3.15
N ALA A 113 -4.70 20.00 4.32
CA ALA A 113 -3.38 20.61 4.50
C ALA A 113 -2.31 19.55 4.76
N GLU A 114 -2.55 18.63 5.71
CA GLU A 114 -1.57 17.64 6.17
C GLU A 114 -1.58 16.36 5.32
N GLY A 115 -2.67 16.08 4.59
CA GLY A 115 -2.83 14.82 3.86
C GLY A 115 -3.08 13.63 4.79
N ALA A 116 -2.51 12.49 4.44
CA ALA A 116 -2.50 11.27 5.24
C ALA A 116 -1.19 10.50 5.02
N VAL A 117 -0.67 9.85 6.05
CA VAL A 117 0.46 8.92 5.93
C VAL A 117 -0.02 7.50 6.22
N VAL A 118 0.17 6.62 5.26
CA VAL A 118 -0.14 5.19 5.37
C VAL A 118 1.17 4.43 5.54
N THR A 119 1.28 3.69 6.66
CA THR A 119 2.46 2.85 6.96
C THR A 119 2.16 1.40 6.59
N ILE A 120 3.13 0.74 5.95
CA ILE A 120 3.02 -0.62 5.46
C ILE A 120 4.21 -1.43 5.97
N LEU A 121 3.91 -2.59 6.57
CA LEU A 121 4.88 -3.59 6.96
C LEU A 121 4.54 -4.91 6.26
N ALA A 122 5.48 -5.44 5.48
CA ALA A 122 5.35 -6.69 4.76
C ALA A 122 6.17 -7.79 5.47
N THR A 123 5.50 -8.88 5.87
CA THR A 123 6.08 -9.95 6.65
C THR A 123 5.81 -11.31 5.99
N VAL A 124 6.79 -12.20 5.98
CA VAL A 124 6.60 -13.59 5.50
C VAL A 124 5.60 -14.29 6.42
N GLY A 125 4.41 -14.58 5.91
CA GLY A 125 3.33 -15.25 6.65
C GLY A 125 3.33 -16.76 6.48
N ALA A 126 3.78 -17.27 5.32
CA ALA A 126 3.93 -18.71 5.05
C ALA A 126 4.89 -18.94 3.88
N LEU A 127 5.51 -20.11 3.86
CA LEU A 127 6.41 -20.57 2.79
C LEU A 127 5.94 -21.96 2.33
N ASP A 128 5.91 -22.14 1.03
CA ASP A 128 5.72 -23.43 0.37
C ASP A 128 7.00 -23.71 -0.44
N THR A 129 7.83 -24.60 0.10
CA THR A 129 9.12 -24.96 -0.52
C THR A 129 8.96 -25.88 -1.71
N GLU A 130 7.84 -26.63 -1.81
CA GLU A 130 7.58 -27.53 -2.93
C GLU A 130 7.21 -26.73 -4.19
N THR A 131 6.39 -25.69 -4.03
CA THR A 131 5.95 -24.84 -5.14
C THR A 131 6.80 -23.57 -5.28
N ASN A 132 7.74 -23.33 -4.37
CA ASN A 132 8.56 -22.12 -4.30
C ASN A 132 7.70 -20.84 -4.26
N VAL A 133 6.68 -20.83 -3.40
CA VAL A 133 5.73 -19.73 -3.23
C VAL A 133 5.78 -19.22 -1.79
N ALA A 134 5.83 -17.91 -1.61
CA ALA A 134 5.63 -17.26 -0.31
C ALA A 134 4.27 -16.57 -0.24
N ARG A 135 3.64 -16.59 0.95
CA ARG A 135 2.57 -15.65 1.31
C ARG A 135 3.18 -14.54 2.15
N ILE A 136 2.99 -13.33 1.71
CA ILE A 136 3.40 -12.12 2.42
C ILE A 136 2.16 -11.50 3.05
N ASP A 137 2.16 -11.34 4.36
CA ASP A 137 1.10 -10.67 5.12
C ASP A 137 1.44 -9.19 5.25
N LEU A 138 0.50 -8.31 4.91
CA LEU A 138 0.67 -6.87 4.98
C LEU A 138 -0.07 -6.31 6.20
N THR A 139 0.66 -5.60 7.05
CA THR A 139 0.07 -4.73 8.08
C THR A 139 0.04 -3.31 7.53
N VAL A 140 -1.18 -2.81 7.26
CA VAL A 140 -1.39 -1.49 6.67
C VAL A 140 -2.13 -0.61 7.65
N THR A 141 -1.50 0.47 8.10
CA THR A 141 -2.03 1.33 9.16
C THR A 141 -2.10 2.80 8.73
N PHE A 142 -3.08 3.49 9.28
CA PHE A 142 -3.22 4.94 9.25
C PHE A 142 -3.53 5.43 10.67
N GLY A 143 -2.75 6.37 11.19
CA GLY A 143 -2.87 6.83 12.58
C GLY A 143 -2.74 5.71 13.62
N GLY A 144 -1.89 4.70 13.35
CA GLY A 144 -1.70 3.53 14.21
C GLY A 144 -2.82 2.48 14.16
N VAL A 145 -3.84 2.67 13.31
CA VAL A 145 -5.00 1.77 13.22
C VAL A 145 -4.99 1.03 11.88
N THR A 146 -5.22 -0.29 11.90
CA THR A 146 -5.30 -1.12 10.70
C THR A 146 -6.45 -0.70 9.79
N VAL A 147 -6.14 -0.41 8.52
CA VAL A 147 -7.10 0.03 7.50
C VAL A 147 -7.42 -1.06 6.47
N LEU A 148 -6.49 -2.01 6.25
CA LEU A 148 -6.70 -3.19 5.42
C LEU A 148 -6.56 -4.45 6.29
N GLY A 149 -7.62 -5.24 6.39
CA GLY A 149 -7.61 -6.55 7.06
C GLY A 149 -7.37 -7.67 6.03
N LYS A 150 -6.79 -8.79 6.46
CA LYS A 150 -6.45 -9.94 5.61
C LYS A 150 -5.73 -9.50 4.32
N ALA A 151 -4.85 -8.53 4.43
CA ALA A 151 -4.03 -8.07 3.32
C ALA A 151 -2.90 -9.08 3.09
N GLN A 152 -3.02 -9.89 2.04
CA GLN A 152 -2.14 -11.03 1.79
C GLN A 152 -1.77 -11.07 0.31
N VAL A 153 -0.48 -11.22 0.04
CA VAL A 153 0.08 -11.33 -1.30
C VAL A 153 0.74 -12.70 -1.44
N ARG A 154 0.43 -13.44 -2.49
CA ARG A 154 1.17 -14.64 -2.85
C ARG A 154 2.16 -14.30 -3.96
N VAL A 155 3.41 -14.68 -3.75
CA VAL A 155 4.51 -14.38 -4.68
C VAL A 155 5.23 -15.65 -5.08
N SER A 156 5.57 -15.78 -6.36
CA SER A 156 6.50 -16.78 -6.84
C SER A 156 7.93 -16.35 -6.50
N LEU A 157 8.73 -17.25 -5.96
CA LEU A 157 10.14 -17.05 -5.66
C LEU A 157 11.05 -17.67 -6.74
N ALA A 158 10.43 -18.32 -7.74
CA ALA A 158 11.12 -18.95 -8.87
C ALA A 158 11.58 -17.93 -9.91
#